data_aa4c965e3abf7c053ee890000ca22995
#
_entry.id   aa4c965e3abf7c053ee890000ca22995
#
_cell.length_a   1.000
_cell.length_b   1.000
_cell.length_c   1.000
_cell.angle_alpha   90.00
_cell.angle_beta   90.00
_cell.angle_gamma   90.00
#
_symmetry.space_group_name_H-M   'P 1'
#
loop_
_entity.id
_entity.type
_entity.pdbx_description
1 polymer ?
#
loop_
_entity_poly.entity_id
_entity_poly.type
_entity_poly.pdbx_seq_one_letter_code
_entity_poly.pdbx_strand_id
1 'polypeptide(L)'
;MKKEIAIIVLLFSTQLFSQAIYEDERYVPETDPLVVKNLDEWQGKKFGLLMHWGTYSQWGIVESWSLCPEDYGWCERTKGSDPQNYNQYVQDYEALKKTFNPTKFNPKKWAKAAKDAGMKYMVFTTKHHDGFSMFDSKYTDYKVTDPACAFSTNPRANITKEVFNAFRDEDLWIGAYFSKPDWNHK
;
A
#
# COMPACT_ATOMS: atom_id res chain seq x y z
N MET A 1 14.40 54.84 37.38
CA MET A 1 14.53 53.39 37.68
C MET A 1 13.86 52.61 36.54
N LYS A 2 14.65 52.11 35.62
CA LYS A 2 14.16 51.24 34.52
C LYS A 2 14.19 49.80 35.01
N LYS A 3 13.05 49.16 35.07
CA LYS A 3 12.93 47.75 35.38
C LYS A 3 13.22 46.95 34.11
N GLU A 4 14.33 46.26 34.08
CA GLU A 4 14.62 45.28 33.03
C GLU A 4 13.83 44.02 33.31
N ILE A 5 12.96 43.65 32.35
CA ILE A 5 12.25 42.38 32.38
C ILE A 5 13.11 41.37 31.65
N ALA A 6 13.73 40.46 32.41
CA ALA A 6 14.42 39.32 31.84
C ALA A 6 13.39 38.30 31.37
N ILE A 7 13.29 38.14 30.07
CA ILE A 7 12.50 37.05 29.46
C ILE A 7 13.38 35.76 29.47
N ILE A 8 13.07 34.87 30.40
CA ILE A 8 13.64 33.51 30.39
C ILE A 8 12.90 32.73 29.33
N VAL A 9 13.51 32.56 28.19
CA VAL A 9 13.04 31.60 27.18
C VAL A 9 13.41 30.18 27.64
N LEU A 10 12.45 29.47 28.23
CA LEU A 10 12.57 28.07 28.49
C LEU A 10 12.52 27.31 27.14
N LEU A 11 13.67 26.97 26.61
CA LEU A 11 13.79 25.99 25.52
C LEU A 11 13.42 24.62 26.09
N PHE A 12 12.13 24.23 25.97
CA PHE A 12 11.74 22.84 26.06
C PHE A 12 12.30 22.13 24.82
N SER A 13 13.46 21.50 24.97
CA SER A 13 13.88 20.48 24.04
C SER A 13 12.93 19.28 24.22
N THR A 14 11.85 19.23 23.46
CA THR A 14 11.11 18.00 23.28
C THR A 14 12.07 17.03 22.60
N GLN A 15 12.61 16.10 23.36
CA GLN A 15 13.26 14.94 22.79
C GLN A 15 12.16 14.18 22.03
N LEU A 16 12.13 14.34 20.71
CA LEU A 16 11.43 13.44 19.82
C LEU A 16 12.11 12.08 20.02
N PHE A 17 11.53 11.25 20.86
CA PHE A 17 11.81 9.82 20.82
C PHE A 17 11.32 9.31 19.46
N SER A 18 12.18 9.43 18.47
CA SER A 18 12.08 8.67 17.24
C SER A 18 11.95 7.20 17.67
N GLN A 19 10.93 6.56 17.14
CA GLN A 19 10.51 5.18 17.38
C GLN A 19 11.65 4.31 17.85
N ALA A 20 11.47 3.68 19.01
CA ALA A 20 12.41 2.68 19.48
C ALA A 20 12.58 1.65 18.37
N ILE A 21 13.72 1.66 17.72
CA ILE A 21 14.12 0.57 16.85
C ILE A 21 14.26 -0.61 17.80
N TYR A 22 13.28 -1.49 17.79
CA TYR A 22 13.42 -2.78 18.45
C TYR A 22 14.57 -3.48 17.73
N GLU A 23 15.75 -3.50 18.34
CA GLU A 23 16.79 -4.43 17.93
C GLU A 23 16.22 -5.83 18.16
N ASP A 24 15.76 -6.46 17.08
CA ASP A 24 15.41 -7.88 17.13
C ASP A 24 16.72 -8.63 17.31
N GLU A 25 16.93 -9.22 18.46
CA GLU A 25 18.11 -10.06 18.77
C GLU A 25 18.32 -11.18 17.73
N ARG A 26 17.33 -11.44 16.89
CA ARG A 26 17.36 -12.40 15.78
C ARG A 26 17.72 -11.79 14.43
N TYR A 27 18.00 -10.48 14.38
CA TYR A 27 18.42 -9.85 13.13
C TYR A 27 19.78 -10.39 12.69
N VAL A 28 19.78 -11.08 11.55
CA VAL A 28 20.99 -11.52 10.88
C VAL A 28 21.25 -10.56 9.70
N PRO A 29 22.36 -9.82 9.73
CA PRO A 29 22.69 -8.91 8.62
C PRO A 29 22.77 -9.68 7.29
N GLU A 30 22.30 -9.04 6.23
CA GLU A 30 22.45 -9.56 4.87
C GLU A 30 23.94 -9.58 4.50
N THR A 31 24.38 -10.68 3.90
CA THR A 31 25.79 -10.90 3.52
C THR A 31 26.00 -10.96 2.00
N ASP A 32 24.93 -11.11 1.20
CA ASP A 32 25.05 -11.06 -0.25
C ASP A 32 25.43 -9.64 -0.70
N PRO A 33 26.61 -9.45 -1.34
CA PRO A 33 27.07 -8.11 -1.73
C PRO A 33 26.12 -7.38 -2.68
N LEU A 34 25.37 -8.10 -3.51
CA LEU A 34 24.40 -7.48 -4.42
C LEU A 34 23.18 -6.99 -3.68
N VAL A 35 22.71 -7.74 -2.68
CA VAL A 35 21.59 -7.33 -1.84
C VAL A 35 21.98 -6.14 -0.98
N VAL A 36 23.14 -6.18 -0.31
CA VAL A 36 23.67 -5.05 0.48
C VAL A 36 23.77 -3.79 -0.37
N LYS A 37 24.37 -3.88 -1.56
CA LYS A 37 24.46 -2.75 -2.49
C LYS A 37 23.07 -2.18 -2.84
N ASN A 38 22.10 -3.03 -3.18
CA ASN A 38 20.76 -2.59 -3.53
C ASN A 38 20.02 -1.95 -2.34
N LEU A 39 20.24 -2.44 -1.14
CA LEU A 39 19.69 -1.84 0.08
C LEU A 39 20.25 -0.44 0.33
N ASP A 40 21.56 -0.27 0.20
CA ASP A 40 22.23 1.03 0.33
C ASP A 40 21.73 2.03 -0.72
N GLU A 41 21.63 1.58 -1.97
CA GLU A 41 21.13 2.41 -3.05
C GLU A 41 19.65 2.81 -2.82
N TRP A 42 18.81 1.88 -2.34
CA TRP A 42 17.43 2.16 -2.00
C TRP A 42 17.31 3.16 -0.84
N GLN A 43 18.07 2.94 0.22
CA GLN A 43 18.11 3.84 1.37
C GLN A 43 18.60 5.24 0.95
N GLY A 44 19.51 5.33 0.01
CA GLY A 44 20.01 6.59 -0.57
C GLY A 44 18.94 7.38 -1.32
N LYS A 45 17.88 6.75 -1.81
CA LYS A 45 16.82 7.43 -2.59
C LYS A 45 15.91 8.33 -1.73
N LYS A 46 15.76 8.08 -0.44
CA LYS A 46 15.09 8.88 0.59
C LYS A 46 13.62 9.21 0.35
N PHE A 47 13.20 9.56 -0.88
CA PHE A 47 11.86 10.04 -1.19
C PHE A 47 11.21 9.19 -2.27
N GLY A 48 10.07 8.58 -1.94
CA GLY A 48 9.31 7.71 -2.83
C GLY A 48 7.82 7.74 -2.56
N LEU A 49 7.08 7.05 -3.41
CA LEU A 49 5.63 6.88 -3.34
C LEU A 49 5.31 5.47 -2.83
N LEU A 50 4.57 5.35 -1.74
CA LEU A 50 3.87 4.12 -1.39
C LEU A 50 2.41 4.27 -1.80
N MET A 51 1.93 3.38 -2.67
CA MET A 51 0.61 3.47 -3.26
C MET A 51 -0.22 2.24 -2.93
N HIS A 52 -1.24 2.43 -2.09
CA HIS A 52 -2.26 1.42 -1.79
C HIS A 52 -3.48 1.64 -2.68
N TRP A 53 -3.84 0.62 -3.43
CA TRP A 53 -5.01 0.64 -4.30
C TRP A 53 -5.51 -0.77 -4.57
N GLY A 54 -6.81 -0.98 -4.42
CA GLY A 54 -7.45 -2.28 -4.58
C GLY A 54 -8.97 -2.16 -4.59
N THR A 55 -9.67 -3.27 -4.43
CA THR A 55 -11.14 -3.31 -4.40
C THR A 55 -11.75 -2.45 -3.31
N TYR A 56 -11.07 -2.33 -2.16
CA TYR A 56 -11.46 -1.50 -1.01
C TYR A 56 -11.65 -0.01 -1.36
N SER A 57 -10.97 0.46 -2.39
CA SER A 57 -11.12 1.85 -2.85
C SER A 57 -12.53 2.17 -3.35
N GLN A 58 -13.30 1.17 -3.77
CA GLN A 58 -14.71 1.35 -4.17
C GLN A 58 -15.61 1.73 -2.98
N TRP A 59 -15.27 1.23 -1.80
CA TRP A 59 -15.97 1.55 -0.56
C TRP A 59 -15.43 2.80 0.13
N GLY A 60 -14.27 3.29 -0.26
CA GLY A 60 -13.61 4.42 0.38
C GLY A 60 -13.20 4.12 1.82
N ILE A 61 -12.89 2.87 2.11
CA ILE A 61 -12.37 2.40 3.40
C ILE A 61 -10.85 2.34 3.39
N VAL A 62 -10.27 2.30 4.59
CA VAL A 62 -8.82 2.23 4.76
C VAL A 62 -8.34 0.81 4.43
N GLU A 63 -7.89 0.62 3.20
CA GLU A 63 -7.33 -0.64 2.70
C GLU A 63 -8.26 -1.84 2.99
N SER A 64 -7.71 -3.03 3.21
CA SER A 64 -8.50 -4.22 3.54
C SER A 64 -8.52 -4.55 5.05
N TRP A 65 -8.12 -3.61 5.92
CA TRP A 65 -8.06 -3.84 7.36
C TRP A 65 -9.38 -4.26 7.99
N SER A 66 -10.50 -3.81 7.42
CA SER A 66 -11.83 -4.19 7.87
C SER A 66 -12.17 -5.68 7.72
N LEU A 67 -11.36 -6.43 6.96
CA LEU A 67 -11.45 -7.89 6.84
C LEU A 67 -10.69 -8.64 7.96
N CYS A 68 -10.01 -7.93 8.85
CA CYS A 68 -9.37 -8.57 9.99
C CYS A 68 -10.41 -9.42 10.75
N PRO A 69 -10.16 -10.73 10.97
CA PRO A 69 -11.12 -11.60 11.64
C PRO A 69 -11.28 -11.29 13.13
N GLU A 70 -10.26 -10.69 13.75
CA GLU A 70 -10.28 -10.27 15.14
C GLU A 70 -11.03 -8.95 15.28
N ASP A 71 -11.68 -8.78 16.43
CA ASP A 71 -12.42 -7.55 16.74
C ASP A 71 -11.50 -6.50 17.41
N TYR A 72 -10.57 -5.98 16.64
CA TYR A 72 -9.74 -4.85 17.08
C TYR A 72 -10.48 -3.54 16.85
N GLY A 73 -10.35 -2.57 17.75
CA GLY A 73 -11.02 -1.28 17.66
C GLY A 73 -10.69 -0.44 16.40
N TRP A 74 -9.65 -0.81 15.67
CA TRP A 74 -9.30 -0.18 14.38
C TRP A 74 -9.88 -0.92 13.15
N CYS A 75 -10.50 -2.10 13.34
CA CYS A 75 -11.15 -2.89 12.28
C CYS A 75 -12.62 -2.47 12.11
N GLU A 76 -12.88 -1.22 11.77
CA GLU A 76 -14.25 -0.74 11.61
C GLU A 76 -14.89 -1.28 10.32
N ARG A 77 -16.06 -1.89 10.46
CA ARG A 77 -16.92 -2.37 9.37
C ARG A 77 -18.15 -1.48 9.24
N THR A 78 -18.15 -0.61 8.22
CA THR A 78 -19.21 0.39 8.03
C THR A 78 -19.90 0.28 6.66
N LYS A 79 -19.52 -0.71 5.85
CA LYS A 79 -20.01 -0.92 4.48
C LYS A 79 -20.61 -2.31 4.34
N GLY A 80 -21.16 -2.61 3.14
CA GLY A 80 -21.85 -3.87 2.90
C GLY A 80 -23.30 -3.85 3.35
N SER A 81 -23.99 -4.98 3.18
CA SER A 81 -25.42 -5.13 3.50
C SER A 81 -25.68 -5.36 4.98
N ASP A 82 -24.76 -6.03 5.68
CA ASP A 82 -24.79 -6.27 7.12
C ASP A 82 -23.38 -6.19 7.71
N PRO A 83 -22.91 -4.99 8.08
CA PRO A 83 -21.55 -4.81 8.62
C PRO A 83 -21.31 -5.51 9.97
N GLN A 84 -22.36 -5.83 10.72
CA GLN A 84 -22.25 -6.50 12.02
C GLN A 84 -22.10 -8.02 11.86
N ASN A 85 -22.51 -8.57 10.74
CA ASN A 85 -22.31 -9.97 10.41
C ASN A 85 -21.01 -10.13 9.61
N TYR A 86 -19.95 -10.62 10.26
CA TYR A 86 -18.64 -10.77 9.64
C TYR A 86 -18.67 -11.59 8.33
N ASN A 87 -19.40 -12.72 8.33
CA ASN A 87 -19.47 -13.56 7.14
C ASN A 87 -20.17 -12.86 5.96
N GLN A 88 -21.23 -12.11 6.24
CA GLN A 88 -21.91 -11.32 5.20
C GLN A 88 -21.02 -10.18 4.72
N TYR A 89 -20.32 -9.52 5.63
CA TYR A 89 -19.36 -8.46 5.30
C TYR A 89 -18.26 -8.96 4.35
N VAL A 90 -17.67 -10.11 4.64
CA VAL A 90 -16.64 -10.75 3.78
C VAL A 90 -17.20 -11.05 2.40
N GLN A 91 -18.41 -11.63 2.30
CA GLN A 91 -19.06 -11.92 1.01
C GLN A 91 -19.32 -10.65 0.19
N ASP A 92 -19.79 -9.59 0.84
CA ASP A 92 -20.06 -8.31 0.18
C ASP A 92 -18.75 -7.66 -0.28
N TYR A 93 -17.68 -7.76 0.51
CA TYR A 93 -16.36 -7.27 0.14
C TYR A 93 -15.78 -8.03 -1.07
N GLU A 94 -15.81 -9.36 -1.04
CA GLU A 94 -15.32 -10.20 -2.14
C GLU A 94 -16.10 -9.91 -3.45
N ALA A 95 -17.39 -9.59 -3.33
CA ALA A 95 -18.23 -9.23 -4.46
C ALA A 95 -17.79 -7.92 -5.16
N LEU A 96 -16.98 -7.07 -4.49
CA LEU A 96 -16.40 -5.86 -5.09
C LEU A 96 -15.55 -6.16 -6.33
N LYS A 97 -14.97 -7.35 -6.44
CA LYS A 97 -14.30 -7.80 -7.66
C LYS A 97 -15.20 -7.64 -8.90
N LYS A 98 -16.48 -7.98 -8.77
CA LYS A 98 -17.45 -7.98 -9.88
C LYS A 98 -17.72 -6.57 -10.42
N THR A 99 -17.55 -5.55 -9.61
CA THR A 99 -17.79 -4.14 -9.94
C THR A 99 -16.51 -3.33 -10.11
N PHE A 100 -15.33 -3.91 -9.80
CA PHE A 100 -14.06 -3.23 -9.92
C PHE A 100 -13.75 -2.91 -11.39
N ASN A 101 -14.01 -1.66 -11.78
CA ASN A 101 -13.86 -1.18 -13.16
C ASN A 101 -13.28 0.25 -13.21
N PRO A 102 -11.97 0.42 -12.97
CA PRO A 102 -11.33 1.73 -12.95
C PRO A 102 -11.14 2.32 -14.36
N THR A 103 -12.19 2.81 -14.98
CA THR A 103 -12.19 3.34 -16.36
C THR A 103 -11.25 4.52 -16.57
N LYS A 104 -10.93 5.26 -15.50
CA LYS A 104 -10.00 6.41 -15.52
C LYS A 104 -8.55 6.02 -15.22
N PHE A 105 -8.24 4.72 -15.14
CA PHE A 105 -6.89 4.23 -14.87
C PHE A 105 -5.89 4.76 -15.89
N ASN A 106 -4.89 5.51 -15.39
CA ASN A 106 -3.84 6.09 -16.22
C ASN A 106 -2.51 6.13 -15.46
N PRO A 107 -1.76 5.04 -15.45
CA PRO A 107 -0.51 4.92 -14.69
C PRO A 107 0.58 5.89 -15.18
N LYS A 108 0.57 6.28 -16.45
CA LYS A 108 1.53 7.27 -16.99
C LYS A 108 1.37 8.64 -16.32
N LYS A 109 0.13 9.07 -16.05
CA LYS A 109 -0.11 10.30 -15.30
C LYS A 109 0.42 10.21 -13.87
N TRP A 110 0.30 9.05 -13.24
CA TRP A 110 0.79 8.84 -11.88
C TRP A 110 2.32 8.87 -11.84
N ALA A 111 2.97 8.15 -12.75
CA ALA A 111 4.41 8.12 -12.85
C ALA A 111 4.99 9.50 -13.11
N LYS A 112 4.41 10.24 -14.06
CA LYS A 112 4.83 11.61 -14.34
C LYS A 112 4.67 12.53 -13.12
N ALA A 113 3.55 12.46 -12.42
CA ALA A 113 3.32 13.27 -11.22
C ALA A 113 4.33 12.94 -10.11
N ALA A 114 4.66 11.66 -9.91
CA ALA A 114 5.68 11.25 -8.96
C ALA A 114 7.07 11.77 -9.35
N LYS A 115 7.42 11.69 -10.63
CA LYS A 115 8.68 12.22 -11.17
C LYS A 115 8.78 13.73 -10.99
N ASP A 116 7.72 14.46 -11.35
CA ASP A 116 7.66 15.92 -11.22
C ASP A 116 7.76 16.38 -9.76
N ALA A 117 7.26 15.57 -8.82
CA ALA A 117 7.39 15.79 -7.39
C ALA A 117 8.80 15.47 -6.84
N GLY A 118 9.72 14.96 -7.67
CA GLY A 118 11.08 14.61 -7.28
C GLY A 118 11.23 13.25 -6.61
N MET A 119 10.20 12.39 -6.64
CA MET A 119 10.27 11.02 -6.12
C MET A 119 11.28 10.19 -6.91
N LYS A 120 11.88 9.21 -6.25
CA LYS A 120 12.95 8.37 -6.80
C LYS A 120 12.55 6.90 -6.96
N TYR A 121 11.50 6.48 -6.26
CA TYR A 121 10.96 5.13 -6.32
C TYR A 121 9.47 5.11 -6.04
N MET A 122 8.81 4.01 -6.39
CA MET A 122 7.44 3.71 -6.07
C MET A 122 7.33 2.29 -5.53
N VAL A 123 6.51 2.10 -4.51
CA VAL A 123 6.06 0.80 -4.04
C VAL A 123 4.56 0.69 -4.26
N PHE A 124 4.13 -0.32 -5.02
CA PHE A 124 2.72 -0.55 -5.32
C PHE A 124 2.20 -1.78 -4.60
N THR A 125 1.00 -1.67 -4.02
CA THR A 125 0.30 -2.80 -3.41
C THR A 125 -0.21 -3.74 -4.50
N THR A 126 0.57 -4.77 -4.80
CA THR A 126 0.22 -5.78 -5.79
C THR A 126 -0.83 -6.76 -5.27
N LYS A 127 -0.85 -7.01 -3.96
CA LYS A 127 -1.86 -7.73 -3.18
C LYS A 127 -1.85 -7.22 -1.74
N HIS A 128 -3.00 -6.88 -1.19
CA HIS A 128 -3.17 -6.56 0.23
C HIS A 128 -3.68 -7.79 1.00
N HIS A 129 -4.06 -7.64 2.28
CA HIS A 129 -4.52 -8.75 3.14
C HIS A 129 -5.82 -9.39 2.65
N ASP A 130 -6.58 -8.72 1.79
CA ASP A 130 -7.80 -9.25 1.16
C ASP A 130 -7.54 -10.37 0.13
N GLY A 131 -6.28 -10.61 -0.22
CA GLY A 131 -5.94 -11.59 -1.22
C GLY A 131 -6.18 -11.16 -2.68
N PHE A 132 -6.81 -10.00 -2.92
CA PHE A 132 -7.10 -9.57 -4.30
C PHE A 132 -5.81 -9.21 -5.04
N SER A 133 -5.51 -9.99 -6.08
CA SER A 133 -4.31 -9.79 -6.89
C SER A 133 -4.52 -8.75 -7.98
N MET A 134 -3.78 -7.65 -7.92
CA MET A 134 -3.77 -6.58 -8.91
C MET A 134 -2.95 -6.93 -10.16
N PHE A 135 -2.61 -8.22 -10.33
CA PHE A 135 -1.85 -8.78 -11.45
C PHE A 135 -2.44 -10.12 -11.90
N ASP A 136 -1.97 -10.62 -13.02
CA ASP A 136 -2.40 -11.91 -13.58
C ASP A 136 -1.73 -13.08 -12.84
N SER A 137 -2.28 -13.43 -11.67
CA SER A 137 -1.84 -14.60 -10.89
C SER A 137 -2.30 -15.89 -11.55
N LYS A 138 -1.45 -16.92 -11.46
CA LYS A 138 -1.79 -18.29 -11.87
C LYS A 138 -2.35 -19.13 -10.72
N TYR A 139 -2.35 -18.59 -9.50
CA TYR A 139 -2.63 -19.35 -8.28
C TYR A 139 -3.97 -18.99 -7.64
N THR A 140 -4.68 -18.01 -8.17
CA THR A 140 -5.97 -17.58 -7.65
C THR A 140 -6.82 -16.96 -8.75
N ASP A 141 -8.14 -17.15 -8.66
CA ASP A 141 -9.14 -16.44 -9.46
C ASP A 141 -9.61 -15.13 -8.80
N TYR A 142 -9.18 -14.87 -7.57
CA TYR A 142 -9.43 -13.58 -6.91
C TYR A 142 -8.39 -12.56 -7.36
N LYS A 143 -8.53 -12.14 -8.61
CA LYS A 143 -7.58 -11.27 -9.32
C LYS A 143 -8.28 -10.35 -10.31
N VAL A 144 -7.60 -9.27 -10.66
CA VAL A 144 -8.13 -8.23 -11.57
C VAL A 144 -8.31 -8.72 -13.02
N THR A 145 -7.60 -9.76 -13.43
CA THR A 145 -7.69 -10.35 -14.79
C THR A 145 -8.67 -11.51 -14.88
N ASP A 146 -9.32 -11.88 -13.78
CA ASP A 146 -10.34 -12.93 -13.77
C ASP A 146 -11.58 -12.49 -14.59
N PRO A 147 -12.18 -13.37 -15.43
CA PRO A 147 -13.36 -13.02 -16.24
C PRO A 147 -14.53 -12.47 -15.43
N ALA A 148 -14.65 -12.83 -14.15
CA ALA A 148 -15.68 -12.28 -13.26
C ALA A 148 -15.37 -10.86 -12.75
N CYS A 149 -14.16 -10.36 -12.98
CA CYS A 149 -13.81 -8.97 -12.67
C CYS A 149 -14.23 -8.05 -13.82
N ALA A 150 -14.98 -6.98 -13.51
CA ALA A 150 -15.47 -6.06 -14.53
C ALA A 150 -14.35 -5.40 -15.38
N PHE A 151 -13.15 -5.25 -14.82
CA PHE A 151 -12.00 -4.67 -15.53
C PHE A 151 -11.24 -5.68 -16.40
N SER A 152 -11.52 -6.97 -16.32
CA SER A 152 -10.75 -8.04 -16.96
C SER A 152 -10.65 -7.93 -18.49
N THR A 153 -11.66 -7.36 -19.15
CA THR A 153 -11.68 -7.15 -20.60
C THR A 153 -10.87 -5.95 -21.08
N ASN A 154 -10.41 -5.11 -20.16
CA ASN A 154 -9.58 -3.96 -20.51
C ASN A 154 -8.18 -4.46 -20.95
N PRO A 155 -7.62 -3.95 -22.07
CA PRO A 155 -6.25 -4.31 -22.49
C PRO A 155 -5.18 -4.07 -21.44
N ARG A 156 -5.45 -3.20 -20.46
CA ARG A 156 -4.58 -2.87 -19.32
C ARG A 156 -5.02 -3.53 -18.02
N ALA A 157 -5.75 -4.65 -18.09
CA ALA A 157 -6.30 -5.33 -16.91
C ALA A 157 -5.20 -5.82 -15.94
N ASN A 158 -4.01 -6.16 -16.42
CA ASN A 158 -2.88 -6.46 -15.54
C ASN A 158 -2.31 -5.14 -14.98
N ILE A 159 -3.00 -4.60 -13.97
CA ILE A 159 -2.72 -3.27 -13.41
C ILE A 159 -1.29 -3.15 -12.91
N THR A 160 -0.79 -4.16 -12.19
CA THR A 160 0.60 -4.14 -11.68
C THR A 160 1.61 -4.00 -12.81
N LYS A 161 1.44 -4.76 -13.90
CA LYS A 161 2.30 -4.66 -15.09
C LYS A 161 2.29 -3.25 -15.67
N GLU A 162 1.11 -2.68 -15.83
CA GLU A 162 0.95 -1.34 -16.40
C GLU A 162 1.55 -0.24 -15.53
N VAL A 163 1.35 -0.33 -14.21
CA VAL A 163 1.94 0.60 -13.23
C VAL A 163 3.46 0.48 -13.27
N PHE A 164 3.99 -0.73 -13.18
CA PHE A 164 5.44 -0.96 -13.17
C PHE A 164 6.12 -0.44 -14.43
N ASN A 165 5.53 -0.70 -15.61
CA ASN A 165 6.07 -0.19 -16.87
C ASN A 165 6.06 1.34 -16.90
N ALA A 166 4.94 1.98 -16.52
CA ALA A 166 4.85 3.44 -16.53
C ALA A 166 5.87 4.12 -15.63
N PHE A 167 6.16 3.53 -14.44
CA PHE A 167 7.15 4.09 -13.54
C PHE A 167 8.60 3.84 -14.01
N ARG A 168 8.87 2.70 -14.65
CA ARG A 168 10.17 2.44 -15.30
C ARG A 168 10.43 3.40 -16.46
N ASP A 169 9.41 3.71 -17.26
CA ASP A 169 9.52 4.66 -18.37
C ASP A 169 9.93 6.07 -17.88
N GLU A 170 9.71 6.40 -16.60
CA GLU A 170 10.12 7.63 -15.96
C GLU A 170 11.43 7.48 -15.13
N ASP A 171 12.18 6.40 -15.30
CA ASP A 171 13.40 6.08 -14.53
C ASP A 171 13.20 6.06 -13.01
N LEU A 172 12.02 5.68 -12.54
CA LEU A 172 11.74 5.48 -11.12
C LEU A 172 11.94 4.01 -10.75
N TRP A 173 12.58 3.77 -9.62
CA TRP A 173 12.63 2.42 -9.07
C TRP A 173 11.24 1.94 -8.69
N ILE A 174 11.02 0.65 -8.84
CA ILE A 174 9.76 0.01 -8.51
C ILE A 174 9.96 -1.03 -7.43
N GLY A 175 9.00 -1.06 -6.50
CA GLY A 175 8.86 -2.07 -5.48
C GLY A 175 7.45 -2.65 -5.49
N ALA A 176 7.36 -3.91 -5.11
CA ALA A 176 6.09 -4.61 -4.91
C ALA A 176 5.82 -4.75 -3.42
N TYR A 177 4.72 -4.17 -2.94
CA TYR A 177 4.17 -4.59 -1.67
C TYR A 177 3.28 -5.80 -1.93
N PHE A 178 3.62 -6.91 -1.34
CA PHE A 178 2.84 -8.15 -1.38
C PHE A 178 2.60 -8.60 0.05
N SER A 179 1.37 -8.50 0.50
CA SER A 179 1.01 -8.90 1.86
C SER A 179 1.17 -10.41 2.04
N LYS A 180 1.92 -10.82 3.07
CA LYS A 180 2.02 -12.24 3.45
C LYS A 180 0.70 -12.75 4.05
N PRO A 181 0.07 -12.06 5.02
CA PRO A 181 -1.28 -12.40 5.43
C PRO A 181 -2.24 -12.36 4.25
N ASP A 182 -3.16 -13.31 4.24
CA ASP A 182 -4.22 -13.43 3.25
C ASP A 182 -5.49 -13.91 3.97
N TRP A 183 -6.41 -12.97 4.21
CA TRP A 183 -7.62 -13.25 4.97
C TRP A 183 -8.74 -13.86 4.11
N ASN A 184 -8.55 -13.93 2.80
CA ASN A 184 -9.46 -14.61 1.88
C ASN A 184 -9.05 -16.07 1.65
N HIS A 185 -7.78 -16.41 1.81
CA HIS A 185 -7.30 -17.78 1.61
C HIS A 185 -7.67 -18.64 2.81
N LYS A 186 -8.45 -19.73 2.55
CA LYS A 186 -8.89 -20.69 3.56
C LYS A 186 -8.00 -21.94 3.55
#